data_4788aec51c7aa82f68f202f51ce73aee
#
_entry.id   4788aec51c7aa82f68f202f51ce73aee
#
_cell.length_a   1.000
_cell.length_b   1.000
_cell.length_c   1.000
_cell.angle_alpha   90.00
_cell.angle_beta   90.00
_cell.angle_gamma   90.00
#
_symmetry.space_group_name_H-M   'P 1'
#
loop_
_entity.id
_entity.type
_entity.pdbx_description
1 polymer ?
#
loop_
_entity_poly.entity_id
_entity_poly.type
_entity_poly.pdbx_seq_one_letter_code
_entity_poly.pdbx_strand_id
1 'polypeptide(L)'
;PAQCVIGCTTIGGGAEAAKVAEQFGKENVVATLSVTPCWCYGSETMDLDSKTIKAVWGFNGTERPGAVYLAAAMAAHAQRGLPAFSIYGHDVQDADNAEIPEDVAEKILRFARAALAVGQMKNRAYVNIGGVAMGIAGSFCDADFMQKYLGLRAEWVDLTEVLRRITLEIYDKD
;
A
#
# COMPACT_ATOMS: atom_id res chain seq x y z
N PRO A 1 4.37 -16.49 -3.55
CA PRO A 1 5.53 -15.93 -2.88
C PRO A 1 5.68 -14.46 -3.28
N ALA A 2 6.03 -13.61 -2.31
CA ALA A 2 6.35 -12.21 -2.56
C ALA A 2 7.85 -12.07 -2.85
N GLN A 3 8.20 -11.17 -3.74
CA GLN A 3 9.58 -10.79 -4.01
C GLN A 3 9.83 -9.39 -3.45
N CYS A 4 10.95 -9.24 -2.73
CA CYS A 4 11.42 -7.94 -2.31
C CYS A 4 12.38 -7.39 -3.39
N VAL A 5 12.10 -6.19 -3.87
CA VAL A 5 12.94 -5.46 -4.81
C VAL A 5 13.64 -4.34 -4.05
N ILE A 6 14.97 -4.36 -4.07
CA ILE A 6 15.77 -3.29 -3.46
C ILE A 6 16.11 -2.26 -4.54
N GLY A 7 15.96 -0.98 -4.21
CA GLY A 7 16.34 0.11 -5.11
C GLY A 7 17.80 -0.01 -5.55
N CYS A 8 18.06 0.20 -6.82
CA CYS A 8 19.38 0.04 -7.43
C CYS A 8 20.43 1.03 -6.93
N THR A 9 20.02 2.05 -6.19
CA THR A 9 20.90 3.05 -5.57
C THR A 9 20.25 3.68 -4.34
N THR A 10 21.06 4.24 -3.46
CA THR A 10 20.60 5.16 -2.42
C THR A 10 20.13 6.45 -3.06
N ILE A 11 19.00 6.99 -2.60
CA ILE A 11 18.42 8.20 -3.17
C ILE A 11 18.97 9.41 -2.39
N GLY A 12 19.79 10.20 -3.06
CA GLY A 12 20.33 11.46 -2.55
C GLY A 12 19.83 12.68 -3.34
N GLY A 13 19.12 12.46 -4.46
CA GLY A 13 18.62 13.52 -5.31
C GLY A 13 17.67 12.99 -6.38
N GLY A 14 17.17 13.91 -7.21
CA GLY A 14 16.17 13.59 -8.24
C GLY A 14 16.63 12.60 -9.31
N ALA A 15 17.92 12.55 -9.63
CA ALA A 15 18.45 11.61 -10.62
C ALA A 15 18.40 10.16 -10.14
N GLU A 16 18.76 9.91 -8.88
CA GLU A 16 18.65 8.60 -8.25
C GLU A 16 17.20 8.19 -8.06
N ALA A 17 16.35 9.14 -7.64
CA ALA A 17 14.91 8.90 -7.50
C ALA A 17 14.29 8.44 -8.83
N ALA A 18 14.62 9.08 -9.94
CA ALA A 18 14.12 8.71 -11.26
C ALA A 18 14.57 7.30 -11.68
N LYS A 19 15.82 6.92 -11.41
CA LYS A 19 16.33 5.55 -11.68
C LYS A 19 15.58 4.49 -10.89
N VAL A 20 15.36 4.73 -9.60
CA VAL A 20 14.63 3.79 -8.74
C VAL A 20 13.16 3.69 -9.16
N ALA A 21 12.53 4.81 -9.50
CA ALA A 21 11.16 4.81 -10.00
C ALA A 21 11.02 4.02 -11.32
N GLU A 22 11.96 4.17 -12.24
CA GLU A 22 12.00 3.39 -13.49
C GLU A 22 12.17 1.90 -13.21
N GLN A 23 13.09 1.53 -12.29
CA GLN A 23 13.29 0.15 -11.87
C GLN A 23 11.99 -0.44 -11.29
N PHE A 24 11.37 0.23 -10.33
CA PHE A 24 10.17 -0.24 -9.67
C PHE A 24 8.98 -0.36 -10.63
N GLY A 25 8.89 0.54 -11.61
CA GLY A 25 7.90 0.45 -12.67
C GLY A 25 8.07 -0.79 -13.56
N LYS A 26 9.31 -1.10 -13.96
CA LYS A 26 9.64 -2.29 -14.77
C LYS A 26 9.37 -3.59 -14.02
N GLU A 27 9.58 -3.61 -12.72
CA GLU A 27 9.40 -4.78 -11.86
C GLU A 27 7.97 -4.90 -11.29
N ASN A 28 7.06 -3.99 -11.68
CA ASN A 28 5.66 -3.97 -11.23
C ASN A 28 5.53 -3.98 -9.70
N VAL A 29 6.33 -3.18 -9.03
CA VAL A 29 6.29 -3.03 -7.58
C VAL A 29 4.92 -2.51 -7.15
N VAL A 30 4.27 -3.17 -6.21
CA VAL A 30 2.92 -2.80 -5.72
C VAL A 30 2.94 -2.01 -4.42
N ALA A 31 4.06 -2.03 -3.72
CA ALA A 31 4.24 -1.29 -2.47
C ALA A 31 5.69 -0.85 -2.31
N THR A 32 5.88 0.30 -1.70
CA THR A 32 7.20 0.87 -1.42
C THR A 32 7.40 1.07 0.07
N LEU A 33 8.61 0.80 0.54
CA LEU A 33 9.08 1.14 1.87
C LEU A 33 10.32 2.03 1.73
N SER A 34 10.17 3.29 2.06
CA SER A 34 11.32 4.21 2.17
C SER A 34 11.92 4.12 3.55
N VAL A 35 13.24 3.89 3.63
CA VAL A 35 13.98 3.83 4.89
C VAL A 35 14.86 5.06 4.99
N THR A 36 14.69 5.82 6.07
CA THR A 36 15.48 7.02 6.31
C THR A 36 16.14 6.96 7.70
N PRO A 37 17.46 6.64 7.74
CA PRO A 37 18.18 6.56 9.00
C PRO A 37 18.49 7.94 9.61
N CYS A 38 18.58 8.97 8.77
CA CYS A 38 18.87 10.33 9.21
C CYS A 38 17.97 11.35 8.50
N TRP A 39 17.95 12.56 9.03
CA TRP A 39 17.21 13.67 8.43
C TRP A 39 17.73 14.02 7.04
N CYS A 40 16.82 14.25 6.12
CA CYS A 40 17.08 14.77 4.76
C CYS A 40 15.95 15.72 4.34
N TYR A 41 16.12 16.45 3.27
CA TYR A 41 15.05 17.29 2.68
C TYR A 41 14.02 16.45 1.97
N GLY A 42 14.45 15.49 1.22
CA GLY A 42 13.83 14.24 0.80
C GLY A 42 12.49 14.27 0.09
N SER A 43 12.07 15.39 -0.52
CA SER A 43 10.86 15.37 -1.34
C SER A 43 10.96 14.39 -2.51
N GLU A 44 12.14 14.17 -3.03
CA GLU A 44 12.48 13.23 -4.09
C GLU A 44 12.38 11.76 -3.66
N THR A 45 12.43 11.47 -2.37
CA THR A 45 12.26 10.11 -1.86
C THR A 45 10.79 9.72 -1.63
N MET A 46 9.88 10.67 -1.81
CA MET A 46 8.45 10.38 -1.69
C MET A 46 7.98 9.56 -2.89
N ASP A 47 7.26 8.49 -2.61
CA ASP A 47 6.53 7.77 -3.65
C ASP A 47 5.26 8.53 -4.00
N LEU A 48 5.27 9.20 -5.13
CA LEU A 48 4.15 10.00 -5.63
C LEU A 48 3.18 9.20 -6.50
N ASP A 49 3.46 7.94 -6.82
CA ASP A 49 2.54 7.09 -7.56
C ASP A 49 1.33 6.75 -6.66
N SER A 50 0.15 7.23 -7.04
CA SER A 50 -1.10 6.94 -6.32
C SER A 50 -1.50 5.47 -6.34
N LYS A 51 -0.89 4.66 -7.19
CA LYS A 51 -1.21 3.23 -7.36
C LYS A 51 -0.38 2.32 -6.47
N THR A 52 0.71 2.81 -5.90
CA THR A 52 1.53 2.05 -4.95
C THR A 52 1.09 2.31 -3.52
N ILE A 53 1.16 1.27 -2.69
CA ILE A 53 0.95 1.38 -1.25
C ILE A 53 2.30 1.71 -0.63
N LYS A 54 2.34 2.69 0.25
CA LYS A 54 3.61 3.24 0.72
C LYS A 54 3.73 3.32 2.22
N ALA A 55 4.92 3.02 2.71
CA ALA A 55 5.31 3.26 4.09
C ALA A 55 6.66 3.98 4.13
N VAL A 56 6.88 4.68 5.22
CA VAL A 56 8.17 5.32 5.51
C VAL A 56 8.62 4.88 6.89
N TRP A 57 9.82 4.33 6.99
CA TRP A 57 10.47 4.03 8.24
C TRP A 57 11.52 5.10 8.53
N GLY A 58 11.31 5.87 9.58
CA GLY A 58 12.26 6.87 10.08
C GLY A 58 12.92 6.39 11.37
N PHE A 59 14.25 6.43 11.43
CA PHE A 59 14.99 6.10 12.65
C PHE A 59 14.74 7.15 13.73
N ASN A 60 14.53 6.70 14.95
CA ASN A 60 14.35 7.54 16.12
C ASN A 60 15.71 7.89 16.73
N GLY A 61 16.57 8.55 15.94
CA GLY A 61 17.95 8.89 16.34
C GLY A 61 18.06 10.13 17.22
N THR A 62 19.24 10.31 17.80
CA THR A 62 19.57 11.46 18.66
C THR A 62 20.08 12.66 17.88
N GLU A 63 20.86 12.40 16.80
CA GLU A 63 21.36 13.43 15.89
C GLU A 63 20.72 13.27 14.51
N ARG A 64 20.17 14.37 13.96
CA ARG A 64 19.51 14.35 12.64
C ARG A 64 18.56 13.17 12.47
N PRO A 65 17.56 13.00 13.34
CA PRO A 65 16.74 11.81 13.37
C PRO A 65 15.92 11.65 12.08
N GLY A 66 15.89 10.44 11.53
CA GLY A 66 15.03 10.08 10.40
C GLY A 66 13.54 10.26 10.70
N ALA A 67 13.14 10.21 11.96
CA ALA A 67 11.78 10.49 12.42
C ALA A 67 11.29 11.90 12.06
N VAL A 68 12.18 12.90 11.98
CA VAL A 68 11.80 14.25 11.53
C VAL A 68 11.43 14.25 10.04
N TYR A 69 12.22 13.56 9.22
CA TYR A 69 11.87 13.37 7.82
C TYR A 69 10.57 12.57 7.66
N LEU A 70 10.39 11.50 8.45
CA LEU A 70 9.17 10.71 8.48
C LEU A 70 7.94 11.60 8.70
N ALA A 71 7.96 12.49 9.69
CA ALA A 71 6.86 13.40 9.97
C ALA A 71 6.58 14.34 8.78
N ALA A 72 7.62 14.91 8.19
CA ALA A 72 7.51 15.77 7.01
C ALA A 72 6.96 15.02 5.79
N ALA A 73 7.45 13.83 5.53
CA ALA A 73 6.99 12.99 4.41
C ALA A 73 5.53 12.56 4.58
N MET A 74 5.13 12.19 5.79
CA MET A 74 3.73 11.84 6.08
C MET A 74 2.79 13.03 5.86
N ALA A 75 3.17 14.22 6.35
CA ALA A 75 2.41 15.45 6.12
C ALA A 75 2.30 15.78 4.62
N ALA A 76 3.39 15.64 3.88
CA ALA A 76 3.42 15.93 2.45
C ALA A 76 2.58 14.93 1.62
N HIS A 77 2.54 13.65 1.99
CA HIS A 77 1.64 12.68 1.39
C HIS A 77 0.17 13.01 1.70
N ALA A 78 -0.14 13.33 2.96
CA ALA A 78 -1.49 13.70 3.37
C ALA A 78 -2.02 14.93 2.62
N GLN A 79 -1.20 15.97 2.43
CA GLN A 79 -1.56 17.16 1.64
C GLN A 79 -1.91 16.83 0.18
N ARG A 80 -1.36 15.76 -0.37
CA ARG A 80 -1.62 15.30 -1.74
C ARG A 80 -2.74 14.26 -1.82
N GLY A 81 -3.36 13.91 -0.71
CA GLY A 81 -4.35 12.83 -0.64
C GLY A 81 -3.77 11.45 -0.98
N LEU A 82 -2.48 11.26 -0.76
CA LEU A 82 -1.77 9.99 -0.97
C LEU A 82 -1.64 9.26 0.38
N PRO A 83 -2.34 8.15 0.60
CA PRO A 83 -2.19 7.38 1.82
C PRO A 83 -0.76 6.86 1.98
N ALA A 84 -0.19 7.05 3.16
CA ALA A 84 1.12 6.50 3.53
C ALA A 84 1.10 6.06 4.99
N PHE A 85 1.93 5.07 5.34
CA PHE A 85 2.01 4.50 6.67
C PHE A 85 3.33 4.85 7.32
N SER A 86 3.28 5.33 8.57
CA SER A 86 4.47 5.64 9.34
C SER A 86 4.97 4.41 10.11
N ILE A 87 6.28 4.22 10.09
CA ILE A 87 6.96 3.19 10.87
C ILE A 87 8.12 3.83 11.62
N TYR A 88 8.19 3.65 12.92
CA TYR A 88 9.34 4.00 13.76
C TYR A 88 9.37 3.12 15.01
N GLY A 89 10.55 2.98 15.62
CA GLY A 89 10.77 2.20 16.83
C GLY A 89 10.48 2.96 18.12
N HIS A 90 10.33 2.23 19.23
CA HIS A 90 10.19 2.80 20.56
C HIS A 90 11.52 3.34 21.09
N ASP A 91 12.60 2.60 20.81
CA ASP A 91 13.93 2.91 21.31
C ASP A 91 14.68 3.85 20.37
N VAL A 92 15.69 4.50 20.92
CA VAL A 92 16.60 5.33 20.13
C VAL A 92 17.42 4.45 19.20
N GLN A 93 17.45 4.83 17.93
CA GLN A 93 18.22 4.16 16.89
C GLN A 93 18.93 5.24 16.05
N ASP A 94 20.25 5.32 16.18
CA ASP A 94 21.05 6.25 15.40
C ASP A 94 21.37 5.69 14.01
N ALA A 95 21.82 6.55 13.11
CA ALA A 95 21.97 6.25 11.68
C ALA A 95 23.00 5.16 11.36
N ASP A 96 23.94 4.88 12.27
CA ASP A 96 24.95 3.83 12.17
C ASP A 96 24.48 2.46 12.66
N ASN A 97 23.30 2.38 13.29
CA ASN A 97 22.72 1.12 13.73
C ASN A 97 21.97 0.45 12.58
N ALA A 98 22.49 -0.66 12.07
CA ALA A 98 21.90 -1.43 10.98
C ALA A 98 20.89 -2.51 11.45
N GLU A 99 20.66 -2.67 12.75
CA GLU A 99 19.72 -3.64 13.27
C GLU A 99 18.27 -3.18 13.02
N ILE A 100 17.38 -4.14 12.84
CA ILE A 100 15.94 -3.86 12.76
C ILE A 100 15.33 -4.19 14.13
N PRO A 101 14.89 -3.19 14.90
CA PRO A 101 14.22 -3.44 16.18
C PRO A 101 12.98 -4.33 15.99
N GLU A 102 12.68 -5.18 17.00
CA GLU A 102 11.60 -6.15 16.90
C GLU A 102 10.24 -5.51 16.61
N ASP A 103 9.92 -4.41 17.31
CA ASP A 103 8.67 -3.66 17.12
C ASP A 103 8.57 -3.03 15.72
N VAL A 104 9.69 -2.63 15.13
CA VAL A 104 9.79 -2.13 13.76
C VAL A 104 9.60 -3.27 12.77
N ALA A 105 10.24 -4.41 12.99
CA ALA A 105 10.09 -5.60 12.16
C ALA A 105 8.63 -6.06 12.08
N GLU A 106 7.91 -6.08 13.22
CA GLU A 106 6.49 -6.39 13.25
C GLU A 106 5.65 -5.42 12.41
N LYS A 107 5.92 -4.11 12.52
CA LYS A 107 5.22 -3.08 11.75
C LYS A 107 5.48 -3.22 10.24
N ILE A 108 6.73 -3.50 9.84
CA ILE A 108 7.11 -3.75 8.45
C ILE A 108 6.39 -4.98 7.91
N LEU A 109 6.39 -6.09 8.65
CA LEU A 109 5.71 -7.32 8.23
C LEU A 109 4.19 -7.14 8.12
N ARG A 110 3.58 -6.38 9.03
CA ARG A 110 2.16 -6.04 8.95
C ARG A 110 1.84 -5.23 7.70
N PHE A 111 2.64 -4.20 7.44
CA PHE A 111 2.54 -3.39 6.22
C PHE A 111 2.70 -4.26 4.97
N ALA A 112 3.74 -5.07 4.89
CA ALA A 112 4.01 -5.92 3.73
C ALA A 112 2.87 -6.89 3.44
N ARG A 113 2.31 -7.54 4.46
CA ARG A 113 1.15 -8.44 4.31
C ARG A 113 -0.08 -7.72 3.76
N ALA A 114 -0.40 -6.55 4.32
CA ALA A 114 -1.53 -5.74 3.84
C ALA A 114 -1.30 -5.28 2.40
N ALA A 115 -0.10 -4.80 2.09
CA ALA A 115 0.28 -4.35 0.77
C ALA A 115 0.20 -5.45 -0.29
N LEU A 116 0.65 -6.66 0.04
CA LEU A 116 0.53 -7.83 -0.84
C LEU A 116 -0.93 -8.21 -1.08
N ALA A 117 -1.77 -8.17 -0.05
CA ALA A 117 -3.20 -8.44 -0.20
C ALA A 117 -3.86 -7.44 -1.16
N VAL A 118 -3.62 -6.15 -0.98
CA VAL A 118 -4.16 -5.12 -1.90
C VAL A 118 -3.56 -5.25 -3.31
N GLY A 119 -2.26 -5.56 -3.41
CA GLY A 119 -1.63 -5.81 -4.71
C GLY A 119 -2.26 -6.97 -5.48
N GLN A 120 -2.70 -8.02 -4.77
CA GLN A 120 -3.42 -9.15 -5.37
C GLN A 120 -4.87 -8.81 -5.78
N MET A 121 -5.49 -7.82 -5.16
CA MET A 121 -6.83 -7.34 -5.52
C MET A 121 -6.82 -6.51 -6.79
N LYS A 122 -5.71 -5.87 -7.11
CA LYS A 122 -5.57 -4.96 -8.25
C LYS A 122 -5.94 -5.65 -9.57
N ASN A 123 -6.79 -4.99 -10.36
CA ASN A 123 -7.35 -5.49 -11.63
C ASN A 123 -8.28 -6.72 -11.49
N ARG A 124 -8.67 -7.07 -10.27
CA ARG A 124 -9.69 -8.08 -10.00
C ARG A 124 -11.09 -7.46 -10.01
N ALA A 125 -12.10 -8.29 -9.89
CA ALA A 125 -13.47 -7.85 -9.67
C ALA A 125 -14.01 -8.45 -8.38
N TYR A 126 -14.93 -7.74 -7.74
CA TYR A 126 -15.84 -8.35 -6.77
C TYR A 126 -17.22 -8.43 -7.38
N VAL A 127 -17.94 -9.50 -7.07
CA VAL A 127 -19.29 -9.73 -7.56
C VAL A 127 -20.29 -9.35 -6.48
N ASN A 128 -21.21 -8.46 -6.83
CA ASN A 128 -22.33 -8.06 -5.98
C ASN A 128 -23.59 -8.79 -6.48
N ILE A 129 -24.15 -9.67 -5.67
CA ILE A 129 -25.31 -10.48 -6.05
C ILE A 129 -26.56 -9.89 -5.38
N GLY A 130 -27.54 -9.51 -6.19
CA GLY A 130 -28.77 -8.87 -5.74
C GLY A 130 -28.59 -7.36 -5.54
N GLY A 131 -29.41 -6.78 -4.67
CA GLY A 131 -29.44 -5.35 -4.39
C GLY A 131 -29.11 -5.04 -2.92
N VAL A 132 -29.34 -3.77 -2.56
CA VAL A 132 -29.23 -3.32 -1.18
C VAL A 132 -30.32 -3.96 -0.32
N ALA A 133 -29.93 -4.63 0.75
CA ALA A 133 -30.88 -5.29 1.65
C ALA A 133 -31.69 -4.25 2.46
N MET A 134 -32.93 -4.01 2.08
CA MET A 134 -33.90 -3.17 2.80
C MET A 134 -33.38 -1.76 3.17
N GLY A 135 -32.41 -1.22 2.46
CA GLY A 135 -31.80 0.07 2.77
C GLY A 135 -30.89 0.10 4.00
N ILE A 136 -30.44 -1.05 4.47
CA ILE A 136 -29.45 -1.13 5.57
C ILE A 136 -28.12 -0.53 5.11
N ALA A 137 -27.66 0.52 5.80
CA ALA A 137 -26.46 1.27 5.43
C ALA A 137 -25.20 0.40 5.25
N GLY A 138 -25.02 -0.63 6.07
CA GLY A 138 -23.89 -1.54 5.97
C GLY A 138 -23.91 -2.48 4.74
N SER A 139 -25.00 -2.52 3.98
CA SER A 139 -25.08 -3.29 2.72
C SER A 139 -24.70 -2.48 1.48
N PHE A 140 -24.39 -1.20 1.63
CA PHE A 140 -23.89 -0.37 0.53
C PHE A 140 -22.41 -0.66 0.30
N CYS A 141 -22.06 -0.90 -0.95
CA CYS A 141 -20.68 -1.01 -1.36
C CYS A 141 -20.37 0.13 -2.33
N ASP A 142 -19.42 0.98 -1.96
CA ASP A 142 -18.98 2.09 -2.80
C ASP A 142 -17.99 1.55 -3.85
N ALA A 143 -18.48 1.44 -5.09
CA ALA A 143 -17.71 0.94 -6.22
C ALA A 143 -16.51 1.85 -6.55
N ASP A 144 -16.66 3.17 -6.39
CA ASP A 144 -15.59 4.13 -6.66
C ASP A 144 -14.48 4.02 -5.61
N PHE A 145 -14.84 3.80 -4.34
CA PHE A 145 -13.88 3.50 -3.28
C PHE A 145 -13.09 2.23 -3.58
N MET A 146 -13.78 1.15 -3.94
CA MET A 146 -13.15 -0.13 -4.24
C MET A 146 -12.20 -0.01 -5.43
N GLN A 147 -12.60 0.71 -6.47
CA GLN A 147 -11.74 0.92 -7.63
C GLN A 147 -10.55 1.82 -7.32
N LYS A 148 -10.76 2.92 -6.60
CA LYS A 148 -9.74 3.92 -6.31
C LYS A 148 -8.66 3.39 -5.38
N TYR A 149 -9.05 2.72 -4.29
CA TYR A 149 -8.12 2.32 -3.23
C TYR A 149 -7.65 0.87 -3.31
N LEU A 150 -8.45 -0.03 -3.89
CA LEU A 150 -8.13 -1.45 -3.98
C LEU A 150 -7.91 -1.93 -5.42
N GLY A 151 -8.21 -1.09 -6.41
CA GLY A 151 -8.10 -1.45 -7.83
C GLY A 151 -9.10 -2.52 -8.27
N LEU A 152 -10.20 -2.70 -7.51
CA LEU A 152 -11.24 -3.69 -7.77
C LEU A 152 -12.34 -3.10 -8.64
N ARG A 153 -12.78 -3.86 -9.64
CA ARG A 153 -14.00 -3.55 -10.39
C ARG A 153 -15.23 -4.11 -9.69
N ALA A 154 -16.35 -3.41 -9.78
CA ALA A 154 -17.64 -3.92 -9.36
C ALA A 154 -18.32 -4.66 -10.53
N GLU A 155 -18.76 -5.88 -10.29
CA GLU A 155 -19.61 -6.66 -11.19
C GLU A 155 -20.94 -6.92 -10.48
N TRP A 156 -22.03 -6.83 -11.23
CA TRP A 156 -23.38 -6.93 -10.67
C TRP A 156 -24.11 -8.11 -11.31
N VAL A 157 -24.66 -8.97 -10.47
CA VAL A 157 -25.49 -10.11 -10.89
C VAL A 157 -26.85 -10.00 -10.23
N ASP A 158 -27.91 -9.98 -11.03
CA ASP A 158 -29.25 -10.00 -10.50
C ASP A 158 -29.56 -11.36 -9.84
N LEU A 159 -30.27 -11.32 -8.72
CA LEU A 159 -30.64 -12.53 -8.00
C LEU A 159 -31.51 -13.49 -8.84
N THR A 160 -32.30 -12.95 -9.77
CA THR A 160 -33.11 -13.76 -10.71
C THR A 160 -32.24 -14.63 -11.61
N GLU A 161 -31.05 -14.18 -12.00
CA GLU A 161 -30.10 -15.00 -12.76
C GLU A 161 -29.56 -16.16 -11.93
N VAL A 162 -29.30 -15.96 -10.64
CA VAL A 162 -28.92 -17.04 -9.73
C VAL A 162 -30.04 -18.08 -9.63
N LEU A 163 -31.27 -17.63 -9.41
CA LEU A 163 -32.43 -18.51 -9.35
C LEU A 163 -32.67 -19.26 -10.66
N ARG A 164 -32.52 -18.59 -11.80
CA ARG A 164 -32.60 -19.21 -13.12
C ARG A 164 -31.57 -20.33 -13.28
N ARG A 165 -30.33 -20.11 -12.91
CA ARG A 165 -29.27 -21.12 -12.98
C ARG A 165 -29.57 -22.32 -12.10
N ILE A 166 -30.02 -22.08 -10.87
CA ILE A 166 -30.44 -23.19 -9.98
C ILE A 166 -31.56 -24.00 -10.58
N THR A 167 -32.61 -23.35 -11.10
CA THR A 167 -33.76 -24.03 -11.70
C THR A 167 -33.41 -24.85 -12.95
N LEU A 168 -32.45 -24.35 -13.74
CA LEU A 168 -31.99 -25.00 -14.98
C LEU A 168 -30.76 -25.90 -14.76
N GLU A 169 -30.31 -26.07 -13.53
CA GLU A 169 -29.11 -26.85 -13.18
C GLU A 169 -27.83 -26.41 -13.91
N ILE A 170 -27.69 -25.10 -14.17
CA ILE A 170 -26.50 -24.50 -14.81
C ILE A 170 -25.47 -24.11 -13.73
N TYR A 171 -24.80 -25.09 -13.20
CA TYR A 171 -23.70 -24.91 -12.19
C TYR A 171 -22.79 -26.14 -12.20
N ASP A 172 -21.56 -25.96 -11.73
CA ASP A 172 -20.63 -27.07 -11.51
C ASP A 172 -21.13 -27.93 -10.36
N LYS A 173 -21.05 -29.24 -10.52
CA LYS A 173 -21.58 -30.23 -9.56
C LYS A 173 -20.48 -30.83 -8.68
N ASP A 174 -19.26 -30.29 -8.71
CA ASP A 174 -18.11 -30.79 -7.94
C ASP A 174 -18.11 -30.31 -6.48
#